data_88394b2f6cf4a8702dd16a600d296be6
#
_entry.id   88394b2f6cf4a8702dd16a600d296be6
#
_cell.length_a   1.000
_cell.length_b   1.000
_cell.length_c   1.000
_cell.angle_alpha   90.00
_cell.angle_beta   90.00
_cell.angle_gamma   90.00
#
_symmetry.space_group_name_H-M   'P 1'
#
loop_
_entity.id
_entity.type
_entity.pdbx_description
1 polymer ?
#
loop_
_entity_poly.entity_id
_entity_poly.type
_entity_poly.pdbx_seq_one_letter_code
_entity_poly.pdbx_strand_id
1 'polypeptide(L)'
;QMCIRDRVTGASYGIGFAIASGMAKAGATIVFNDIKQELVDKGLAAYEEAGIKAHGYVCDVTNEDAVNELVAKIEAEVGVIDILVNNAGIIKRIPMCEMTAAQFRQVIDVDLNAPFIVAKAVIPSMIKKGHGKIINICSMMSELGRETVSAYAAAKGGLKMLTRNICSEYGEYNIQCNGIGPGYIATPQTAPLREIQPDGSRHPFDQFIIAKTPAARWGEAEDLAGPAVFLASDASNFVNGHVLYVDGGILAYIGKQPQ
;
A
#
# COMPACT_ATOMS: atom_id res chain seq x y z
N GLN A 1 -26.03 -0.42 7.42
CA GLN A 1 -25.03 -0.42 6.35
C GLN A 1 -24.39 0.96 6.34
N MET A 2 -23.18 1.08 6.89
CA MET A 2 -22.41 2.31 6.70
C MET A 2 -21.97 2.35 5.23
N CYS A 3 -22.34 3.40 4.49
CA CYS A 3 -21.79 3.64 3.16
C CYS A 3 -20.36 4.15 3.33
N ILE A 4 -19.40 3.24 3.48
CA ILE A 4 -17.99 3.55 3.57
C ILE A 4 -17.45 3.60 2.15
N ARG A 5 -16.71 4.66 1.82
CA ARG A 5 -16.09 4.88 0.50
C ARG A 5 -14.59 4.83 0.65
N ASP A 6 -14.01 3.82 0.02
CA ASP A 6 -12.59 3.54 0.13
C ASP A 6 -11.87 3.92 -1.16
N ARG A 7 -10.93 4.84 -1.08
CA ARG A 7 -10.02 5.13 -2.18
C ARG A 7 -8.72 4.37 -2.00
N VAL A 8 -8.40 3.49 -2.95
CA VAL A 8 -7.13 2.73 -2.97
C VAL A 8 -6.31 3.14 -4.20
N THR A 9 -5.11 3.67 -4.00
CA THR A 9 -4.24 4.07 -5.11
C THR A 9 -3.46 2.87 -5.66
N GLY A 10 -3.30 2.79 -7.01
CA GLY A 10 -2.57 1.69 -7.65
C GLY A 10 -3.20 0.32 -7.40
N ALA A 11 -4.54 0.20 -7.48
CA ALA A 11 -5.27 -1.00 -7.07
C ALA A 11 -5.89 -1.77 -8.25
N SER A 12 -5.33 -1.65 -9.44
CA SER A 12 -5.73 -2.45 -10.61
C SER A 12 -5.32 -3.93 -10.50
N TYR A 13 -4.32 -4.25 -9.67
CA TYR A 13 -3.82 -5.61 -9.45
C TYR A 13 -2.99 -5.71 -8.14
N GLY A 14 -2.55 -6.91 -7.79
CA GLY A 14 -1.62 -7.16 -6.69
C GLY A 14 -2.16 -6.78 -5.31
N ILE A 15 -1.31 -6.19 -4.47
CA ILE A 15 -1.64 -5.85 -3.07
C ILE A 15 -2.84 -4.90 -3.00
N GLY A 16 -2.86 -3.84 -3.80
CA GLY A 16 -3.95 -2.87 -3.80
C GLY A 16 -5.30 -3.50 -4.16
N PHE A 17 -5.32 -4.38 -5.17
CA PHE A 17 -6.52 -5.11 -5.57
C PHE A 17 -7.01 -6.05 -4.45
N ALA A 18 -6.12 -6.79 -3.81
CA ALA A 18 -6.49 -7.71 -2.72
C ALA A 18 -7.04 -6.96 -1.51
N ILE A 19 -6.41 -5.85 -1.12
CA ILE A 19 -6.90 -4.97 -0.05
C ILE A 19 -8.29 -4.43 -0.38
N ALA A 20 -8.46 -3.82 -1.56
CA ALA A 20 -9.74 -3.26 -2.00
C ALA A 20 -10.84 -4.35 -2.07
N SER A 21 -10.50 -5.54 -2.56
CA SER A 21 -11.43 -6.68 -2.61
C SER A 21 -11.85 -7.14 -1.21
N GLY A 22 -10.91 -7.15 -0.24
CA GLY A 22 -11.23 -7.44 1.15
C GLY A 22 -12.15 -6.40 1.78
N MET A 23 -11.89 -5.13 1.52
CA MET A 23 -12.72 -4.01 1.99
C MET A 23 -14.13 -4.04 1.35
N ALA A 24 -14.22 -4.37 0.05
CA ALA A 24 -15.52 -4.55 -0.63
C ALA A 24 -16.34 -5.68 0.01
N LYS A 25 -15.72 -6.82 0.34
CA LYS A 25 -16.37 -7.93 1.04
C LYS A 25 -16.85 -7.54 2.44
N ALA A 26 -16.21 -6.54 3.06
CA ALA A 26 -16.63 -5.95 4.33
C ALA A 26 -17.73 -4.86 4.16
N GLY A 27 -18.16 -4.58 2.92
CA GLY A 27 -19.26 -3.67 2.61
C GLY A 27 -18.87 -2.28 2.11
N ALA A 28 -17.59 -2.07 1.77
CA ALA A 28 -17.11 -0.80 1.25
C ALA A 28 -17.46 -0.61 -0.24
N THR A 29 -17.72 0.64 -0.63
CA THR A 29 -17.76 1.06 -2.04
C THR A 29 -16.32 1.37 -2.47
N ILE A 30 -15.83 0.66 -3.48
CA ILE A 30 -14.44 0.78 -3.92
C ILE A 30 -14.29 1.86 -4.99
N VAL A 31 -13.37 2.77 -4.74
CA VAL A 31 -12.83 3.71 -5.70
C VAL A 31 -11.34 3.42 -5.86
N PHE A 32 -10.85 3.27 -7.06
CA PHE A 32 -9.43 3.07 -7.29
C PHE A 32 -8.91 3.93 -8.44
N ASN A 33 -7.62 4.15 -8.47
CA ASN A 33 -6.96 4.78 -9.61
C ASN A 33 -5.68 4.05 -9.99
N ASP A 34 -5.30 4.22 -11.23
CA ASP A 34 -4.00 3.80 -11.74
C ASP A 34 -3.47 4.85 -12.74
N ILE A 35 -2.20 4.74 -13.12
CA ILE A 35 -1.55 5.75 -13.96
C ILE A 35 -1.95 5.67 -15.45
N LYS A 36 -2.50 4.55 -15.90
CA LYS A 36 -2.86 4.30 -17.31
C LYS A 36 -4.29 3.76 -17.45
N GLN A 37 -4.99 4.21 -18.47
CA GLN A 37 -6.34 3.73 -18.77
C GLN A 37 -6.39 2.21 -18.93
N GLU A 38 -5.43 1.61 -19.62
CA GLU A 38 -5.36 0.15 -19.81
C GLU A 38 -5.33 -0.61 -18.47
N LEU A 39 -4.61 -0.08 -17.45
CA LEU A 39 -4.57 -0.68 -16.13
C LEU A 39 -5.89 -0.52 -15.40
N VAL A 40 -6.54 0.64 -15.54
CA VAL A 40 -7.86 0.90 -14.97
C VAL A 40 -8.89 -0.06 -15.57
N ASP A 41 -8.89 -0.24 -16.89
CA ASP A 41 -9.83 -1.12 -17.58
C ASP A 41 -9.64 -2.59 -17.16
N LYS A 42 -8.39 -3.05 -17.06
CA LYS A 42 -8.07 -4.38 -16.53
C LYS A 42 -8.51 -4.54 -15.06
N GLY A 43 -8.32 -3.51 -14.26
CA GLY A 43 -8.75 -3.51 -12.86
C GLY A 43 -10.28 -3.61 -12.76
N LEU A 44 -11.03 -2.80 -13.52
CA LEU A 44 -12.50 -2.86 -13.57
C LEU A 44 -13.01 -4.24 -13.95
N ALA A 45 -12.43 -4.85 -14.99
CA ALA A 45 -12.78 -6.21 -15.39
C ALA A 45 -12.51 -7.24 -14.28
N ALA A 46 -11.37 -7.14 -13.58
CA ALA A 46 -11.03 -8.03 -12.47
C ALA A 46 -11.96 -7.86 -11.25
N TYR A 47 -12.38 -6.62 -10.95
CA TYR A 47 -13.38 -6.38 -9.91
C TYR A 47 -14.75 -6.93 -10.28
N GLU A 48 -15.17 -6.76 -11.54
CA GLU A 48 -16.43 -7.30 -12.05
C GLU A 48 -16.44 -8.84 -11.98
N GLU A 49 -15.36 -9.50 -12.40
CA GLU A 49 -15.19 -10.96 -12.28
C GLU A 49 -15.26 -11.43 -10.82
N ALA A 50 -14.74 -10.62 -9.88
CA ALA A 50 -14.84 -10.89 -8.44
C ALA A 50 -16.22 -10.55 -7.84
N GLY A 51 -17.19 -10.07 -8.65
CA GLY A 51 -18.51 -9.64 -8.19
C GLY A 51 -18.50 -8.33 -7.41
N ILE A 52 -17.47 -7.50 -7.57
CA ILE A 52 -17.27 -6.24 -6.86
C ILE A 52 -17.58 -5.07 -7.80
N LYS A 53 -18.48 -4.19 -7.38
CA LYS A 53 -18.70 -2.93 -8.08
C LYS A 53 -17.63 -1.93 -7.65
N ALA A 54 -16.81 -1.48 -8.60
CA ALA A 54 -15.76 -0.51 -8.34
C ALA A 54 -15.82 0.68 -9.30
N HIS A 55 -15.27 1.83 -8.88
CA HIS A 55 -15.10 3.03 -9.69
C HIS A 55 -13.62 3.22 -9.99
N GLY A 56 -13.23 3.17 -11.25
CA GLY A 56 -11.85 3.29 -11.70
C GLY A 56 -11.56 4.64 -12.36
N TYR A 57 -10.41 5.24 -12.04
CA TYR A 57 -9.99 6.53 -12.58
C TYR A 57 -8.52 6.50 -12.99
N VAL A 58 -8.17 7.26 -14.02
CA VAL A 58 -6.76 7.49 -14.37
C VAL A 58 -6.24 8.68 -13.58
N CYS A 59 -5.11 8.51 -12.88
CA CYS A 59 -4.46 9.59 -12.16
C CYS A 59 -3.00 9.26 -11.89
N ASP A 60 -2.10 10.18 -12.24
CA ASP A 60 -0.74 10.17 -11.72
C ASP A 60 -0.76 10.80 -10.32
N VAL A 61 -0.55 9.99 -9.30
CA VAL A 61 -0.59 10.42 -7.89
C VAL A 61 0.57 11.35 -7.50
N THR A 62 1.58 11.49 -8.35
CA THR A 62 2.68 12.46 -8.15
C THR A 62 2.33 13.87 -8.62
N ASN A 63 1.25 14.02 -9.37
CA ASN A 63 0.75 15.32 -9.85
C ASN A 63 -0.34 15.85 -8.92
N GLU A 64 -0.02 16.89 -8.15
CA GLU A 64 -0.90 17.46 -7.14
C GLU A 64 -2.22 18.00 -7.73
N ASP A 65 -2.17 18.68 -8.88
CA ASP A 65 -3.36 19.26 -9.53
C ASP A 65 -4.30 18.13 -9.98
N ALA A 66 -3.75 17.10 -10.64
CA ALA A 66 -4.53 15.94 -11.07
C ALA A 66 -5.15 15.18 -9.88
N VAL A 67 -4.45 15.10 -8.74
CA VAL A 67 -4.99 14.50 -7.52
C VAL A 67 -6.14 15.32 -6.94
N ASN A 68 -6.00 16.65 -6.89
CA ASN A 68 -7.05 17.54 -6.39
C ASN A 68 -8.31 17.47 -7.27
N GLU A 69 -8.15 17.51 -8.60
CA GLU A 69 -9.26 17.34 -9.56
C GLU A 69 -9.94 15.98 -9.39
N LEU A 70 -9.17 14.91 -9.23
CA LEU A 70 -9.73 13.57 -9.03
C LEU A 70 -10.48 13.46 -7.70
N VAL A 71 -9.97 14.02 -6.60
CA VAL A 71 -10.68 13.99 -5.31
C VAL A 71 -12.01 14.73 -5.42
N ALA A 72 -12.02 15.93 -6.00
CA ALA A 72 -13.26 16.70 -6.22
C ALA A 72 -14.26 15.92 -7.08
N LYS A 73 -13.80 15.25 -8.14
CA LYS A 73 -14.63 14.40 -9.00
C LYS A 73 -15.21 13.20 -8.23
N ILE A 74 -14.41 12.48 -7.46
CA ILE A 74 -14.88 11.35 -6.65
C ILE A 74 -15.93 11.83 -5.64
N GLU A 75 -15.69 12.95 -4.96
CA GLU A 75 -16.63 13.47 -3.97
C GLU A 75 -17.96 13.89 -4.61
N ALA A 76 -17.96 14.39 -5.84
CA ALA A 76 -19.17 14.74 -6.58
C ALA A 76 -19.94 13.52 -7.10
N GLU A 77 -19.23 12.50 -7.62
CA GLU A 77 -19.84 11.34 -8.29
C GLU A 77 -20.19 10.20 -7.33
N VAL A 78 -19.35 9.98 -6.32
CA VAL A 78 -19.45 8.82 -5.40
C VAL A 78 -19.74 9.29 -3.98
N GLY A 79 -19.10 10.37 -3.54
CA GLY A 79 -19.23 11.01 -2.24
C GLY A 79 -17.91 11.10 -1.47
N VAL A 80 -17.95 11.72 -0.29
CA VAL A 80 -16.77 11.97 0.53
C VAL A 80 -16.02 10.68 0.84
N ILE A 81 -14.71 10.71 0.67
CA ILE A 81 -13.81 9.58 0.93
C ILE A 81 -13.71 9.36 2.44
N ASP A 82 -14.08 8.19 2.91
CA ASP A 82 -14.02 7.80 4.32
C ASP A 82 -12.67 7.20 4.68
N ILE A 83 -12.12 6.40 3.78
CA ILE A 83 -10.88 5.65 3.96
C ILE A 83 -9.98 5.89 2.76
N LEU A 84 -8.75 6.27 3.02
CA LEU A 84 -7.68 6.36 2.01
C LEU A 84 -6.67 5.26 2.24
N VAL A 85 -6.37 4.48 1.21
CA VAL A 85 -5.25 3.53 1.19
C VAL A 85 -4.22 4.02 0.17
N ASN A 86 -3.08 4.51 0.64
CA ASN A 86 -1.93 4.88 -0.17
C ASN A 86 -1.11 3.61 -0.47
N ASN A 87 -1.42 2.96 -1.59
CA ASN A 87 -0.78 1.71 -2.00
C ASN A 87 0.12 1.87 -3.23
N ALA A 88 -0.12 2.84 -4.10
CA ALA A 88 0.74 3.08 -5.26
C ALA A 88 2.22 3.15 -4.85
N GLY A 89 3.08 2.44 -5.54
CA GLY A 89 4.49 2.38 -5.22
C GLY A 89 5.30 1.68 -6.30
N ILE A 90 6.59 2.00 -6.36
CA ILE A 90 7.55 1.40 -7.28
C ILE A 90 8.82 1.00 -6.54
N ILE A 91 9.51 0.00 -7.05
CA ILE A 91 10.82 -0.39 -6.54
C ILE A 91 11.84 -0.46 -7.68
N LYS A 92 13.00 0.16 -7.48
CA LYS A 92 14.16 0.01 -8.35
C LYS A 92 15.25 -0.73 -7.59
N ARG A 93 15.73 -1.81 -8.18
CA ARG A 93 16.80 -2.64 -7.61
C ARG A 93 18.10 -2.33 -8.33
N ILE A 94 18.81 -1.31 -7.83
CA ILE A 94 20.03 -0.78 -8.43
C ILE A 94 21.05 -0.56 -7.30
N PRO A 95 22.30 -1.05 -7.42
CA PRO A 95 23.36 -0.74 -6.47
C PRO A 95 23.49 0.77 -6.25
N MET A 96 23.74 1.20 -5.02
CA MET A 96 23.72 2.63 -4.67
C MET A 96 24.67 3.48 -5.52
N CYS A 97 25.87 2.95 -5.81
CA CYS A 97 26.86 3.65 -6.63
C CYS A 97 26.49 3.75 -8.14
N GLU A 98 25.54 2.95 -8.60
CA GLU A 98 25.05 2.94 -9.97
C GLU A 98 23.72 3.67 -10.15
N MET A 99 23.00 3.91 -9.04
CA MET A 99 21.70 4.59 -9.06
C MET A 99 21.87 6.07 -9.34
N THR A 100 21.25 6.55 -10.42
CA THR A 100 21.24 7.99 -10.69
C THR A 100 20.35 8.75 -9.72
N ALA A 101 20.63 10.05 -9.51
CA ALA A 101 19.77 10.92 -8.69
C ALA A 101 18.34 11.00 -9.23
N ALA A 102 18.14 10.94 -10.55
CA ALA A 102 16.80 10.93 -11.16
C ALA A 102 16.03 9.64 -10.81
N GLN A 103 16.68 8.49 -10.85
CA GLN A 103 16.07 7.22 -10.46
C GLN A 103 15.72 7.18 -8.96
N PHE A 104 16.57 7.76 -8.12
CA PHE A 104 16.30 7.91 -6.69
C PHE A 104 15.07 8.79 -6.47
N ARG A 105 15.04 10.00 -7.06
CA ARG A 105 13.91 10.94 -6.95
C ARG A 105 12.60 10.30 -7.40
N GLN A 106 12.58 9.57 -8.52
CA GLN A 106 11.37 8.92 -9.01
C GLN A 106 10.75 7.98 -7.99
N VAL A 107 11.57 7.22 -7.23
CA VAL A 107 11.04 6.36 -6.15
C VAL A 107 10.51 7.19 -4.99
N ILE A 108 11.24 8.25 -4.59
CA ILE A 108 10.78 9.17 -3.53
C ILE A 108 9.45 9.82 -3.93
N ASP A 109 9.32 10.27 -5.19
CA ASP A 109 8.10 10.93 -5.66
C ASP A 109 6.88 10.01 -5.58
N VAL A 110 7.01 8.75 -5.99
CA VAL A 110 5.89 7.83 -5.99
C VAL A 110 5.61 7.24 -4.60
N ASP A 111 6.66 6.86 -3.84
CA ASP A 111 6.49 6.07 -2.62
C ASP A 111 6.42 6.92 -1.34
N LEU A 112 6.71 8.23 -1.42
CA LEU A 112 6.67 9.15 -0.28
C LEU A 112 5.90 10.44 -0.59
N ASN A 113 6.26 11.17 -1.67
CA ASN A 113 5.62 12.45 -1.98
C ASN A 113 4.16 12.25 -2.41
N ALA A 114 3.85 11.22 -3.21
CA ALA A 114 2.47 10.95 -3.63
C ALA A 114 1.54 10.61 -2.45
N PRO A 115 1.88 9.74 -1.48
CA PRO A 115 1.10 9.56 -0.25
C PRO A 115 0.81 10.87 0.49
N PHE A 116 1.77 11.79 0.57
CA PHE A 116 1.56 13.12 1.15
C PHE A 116 0.55 13.93 0.34
N ILE A 117 0.72 14.01 -0.99
CA ILE A 117 -0.17 14.75 -1.89
C ILE A 117 -1.61 14.25 -1.77
N VAL A 118 -1.80 12.92 -1.83
CA VAL A 118 -3.14 12.32 -1.78
C VAL A 118 -3.78 12.51 -0.39
N ALA A 119 -3.02 12.32 0.70
CA ALA A 119 -3.51 12.57 2.05
C ALA A 119 -3.93 14.04 2.24
N LYS A 120 -3.08 14.99 1.81
CA LYS A 120 -3.36 16.44 1.84
C LYS A 120 -4.67 16.78 1.13
N ALA A 121 -4.98 16.12 0.01
CA ALA A 121 -6.19 16.38 -0.77
C ALA A 121 -7.48 15.87 -0.09
N VAL A 122 -7.44 14.77 0.69
CA VAL A 122 -8.63 14.18 1.31
C VAL A 122 -8.88 14.64 2.74
N ILE A 123 -7.84 15.02 3.49
CA ILE A 123 -7.93 15.43 4.90
C ILE A 123 -8.95 16.56 5.14
N PRO A 124 -9.04 17.62 4.32
CA PRO A 124 -10.01 18.69 4.55
C PRO A 124 -11.46 18.21 4.60
N SER A 125 -11.84 17.28 3.75
CA SER A 125 -13.18 16.68 3.74
C SER A 125 -13.40 15.73 4.92
N MET A 126 -12.37 14.99 5.34
CA MET A 126 -12.41 14.17 6.55
C MET A 126 -12.59 15.01 7.81
N ILE A 127 -11.89 16.16 7.93
CA ILE A 127 -12.06 17.11 9.04
C ILE A 127 -13.50 17.62 9.08
N LYS A 128 -14.04 18.07 7.94
CA LYS A 128 -15.44 18.51 7.84
C LYS A 128 -16.43 17.43 8.29
N LYS A 129 -16.14 16.18 8.01
CA LYS A 129 -16.97 15.03 8.36
C LYS A 129 -16.81 14.62 9.84
N GLY A 130 -15.67 14.99 10.49
CA GLY A 130 -15.31 14.56 11.84
C GLY A 130 -14.92 13.10 11.94
N HIS A 131 -14.47 12.49 10.83
CA HIS A 131 -14.04 11.10 10.75
C HIS A 131 -13.20 10.84 9.50
N GLY A 132 -12.17 10.03 9.63
CA GLY A 132 -11.37 9.55 8.50
C GLY A 132 -10.37 8.47 8.90
N LYS A 133 -10.05 7.58 7.96
CA LYS A 133 -8.98 6.58 8.10
C LYS A 133 -7.98 6.72 6.96
N ILE A 134 -6.70 6.73 7.28
CA ILE A 134 -5.63 6.74 6.29
C ILE A 134 -4.74 5.53 6.56
N ILE A 135 -4.54 4.70 5.54
CA ILE A 135 -3.69 3.51 5.60
C ILE A 135 -2.57 3.67 4.58
N ASN A 136 -1.34 3.77 5.04
CA ASN A 136 -0.17 3.85 4.19
C ASN A 136 0.47 2.46 4.03
N ILE A 137 0.66 2.01 2.78
CA ILE A 137 1.39 0.76 2.55
C ILE A 137 2.89 1.04 2.67
N CYS A 138 3.36 0.83 3.88
CA CYS A 138 4.77 0.86 4.28
C CYS A 138 5.50 -0.40 3.75
N SER A 139 6.50 -0.86 4.44
CA SER A 139 7.26 -2.08 4.14
C SER A 139 8.04 -2.52 5.37
N MET A 140 8.47 -3.76 5.42
CA MET A 140 9.56 -4.17 6.32
C MET A 140 10.83 -3.33 6.10
N MET A 141 11.01 -2.76 4.88
CA MET A 141 12.09 -1.80 4.59
C MET A 141 11.91 -0.43 5.26
N SER A 142 10.81 -0.20 5.97
CA SER A 142 10.69 0.94 6.89
C SER A 142 11.52 0.77 8.17
N GLU A 143 12.02 -0.44 8.44
CA GLU A 143 12.86 -0.80 9.60
C GLU A 143 14.22 -1.34 9.18
N LEU A 144 14.30 -2.04 8.07
CA LEU A 144 15.51 -2.74 7.62
C LEU A 144 16.09 -2.10 6.37
N GLY A 145 17.41 -2.19 6.25
CA GLY A 145 18.12 -1.95 5.00
C GLY A 145 18.34 -3.26 4.24
N ARG A 146 18.35 -3.17 2.92
CA ARG A 146 18.75 -4.24 2.02
C ARG A 146 19.54 -3.66 0.84
N GLU A 147 20.48 -4.43 0.33
CA GLU A 147 21.23 -4.07 -0.88
C GLU A 147 20.29 -3.73 -2.05
N THR A 148 20.72 -2.82 -2.90
CA THR A 148 20.08 -2.40 -4.15
C THR A 148 18.75 -1.65 -4.05
N VAL A 149 18.21 -1.41 -2.86
CA VAL A 149 16.91 -0.76 -2.66
C VAL A 149 16.98 0.53 -1.82
N SER A 150 18.08 1.26 -1.89
CA SER A 150 18.33 2.46 -1.06
C SER A 150 17.20 3.50 -1.17
N ALA A 151 16.76 3.83 -2.39
CA ALA A 151 15.67 4.78 -2.59
C ALA A 151 14.34 4.30 -2.01
N TYR A 152 14.03 3.02 -2.20
CA TYR A 152 12.80 2.42 -1.67
C TYR A 152 12.80 2.38 -0.13
N ALA A 153 13.91 1.96 0.49
CA ALA A 153 14.03 1.95 1.94
C ALA A 153 13.92 3.37 2.53
N ALA A 154 14.57 4.36 1.91
CA ALA A 154 14.45 5.76 2.30
C ALA A 154 13.00 6.27 2.20
N ALA A 155 12.31 5.98 1.10
CA ALA A 155 10.90 6.36 0.92
C ALA A 155 10.00 5.69 1.95
N LYS A 156 10.14 4.38 2.19
CA LYS A 156 9.29 3.64 3.13
C LYS A 156 9.59 3.98 4.60
N GLY A 157 10.85 4.31 4.93
CA GLY A 157 11.22 4.91 6.22
C GLY A 157 10.57 6.28 6.42
N GLY A 158 10.62 7.15 5.39
CA GLY A 158 9.94 8.44 5.37
C GLY A 158 8.42 8.29 5.50
N LEU A 159 7.80 7.33 4.79
CA LEU A 159 6.36 7.08 4.85
C LEU A 159 5.90 6.63 6.25
N LYS A 160 6.72 5.83 6.95
CA LYS A 160 6.48 5.49 8.36
C LYS A 160 6.44 6.75 9.22
N MET A 161 7.36 7.70 9.03
CA MET A 161 7.36 8.96 9.78
C MET A 161 6.21 9.88 9.36
N LEU A 162 5.86 9.95 8.07
CA LEU A 162 4.70 10.68 7.60
C LEU A 162 3.40 10.17 8.23
N THR A 163 3.27 8.84 8.39
CA THR A 163 2.14 8.20 9.08
C THR A 163 1.98 8.75 10.50
N ARG A 164 3.08 8.86 11.25
CA ARG A 164 3.09 9.42 12.62
C ARG A 164 2.78 10.91 12.64
N ASN A 165 3.26 11.67 11.67
CA ASN A 165 2.98 13.10 11.58
C ASN A 165 1.50 13.37 11.30
N ILE A 166 0.91 12.66 10.35
CA ILE A 166 -0.54 12.78 10.07
C ILE A 166 -1.36 12.44 11.32
N CYS A 167 -0.98 11.37 12.05
CA CYS A 167 -1.60 11.03 13.33
C CYS A 167 -1.50 12.19 14.33
N SER A 168 -0.32 12.80 14.46
CA SER A 168 -0.07 13.90 15.42
C SER A 168 -0.86 15.16 15.07
N GLU A 169 -0.98 15.51 13.78
CA GLU A 169 -1.62 16.74 13.33
C GLU A 169 -3.15 16.65 13.28
N TYR A 170 -3.70 15.45 12.99
CA TYR A 170 -5.12 15.30 12.67
C TYR A 170 -5.87 14.34 13.58
N GLY A 171 -5.23 13.78 14.60
CA GLY A 171 -5.86 12.85 15.54
C GLY A 171 -7.03 13.48 16.32
N GLU A 172 -6.94 14.76 16.66
CA GLU A 172 -8.03 15.50 17.34
C GLU A 172 -9.31 15.63 16.50
N TYR A 173 -9.21 15.51 15.17
CA TYR A 173 -10.36 15.52 14.25
C TYR A 173 -10.96 14.12 14.03
N ASN A 174 -10.62 13.15 14.87
CA ASN A 174 -11.03 11.75 14.72
C ASN A 174 -10.55 11.14 13.40
N ILE A 175 -9.32 11.50 12.98
CA ILE A 175 -8.65 10.92 11.83
C ILE A 175 -7.52 10.02 12.33
N GLN A 176 -7.59 8.72 12.00
CA GLN A 176 -6.53 7.78 12.30
C GLN A 176 -5.69 7.54 11.05
N CYS A 177 -4.37 7.68 11.20
CA CYS A 177 -3.41 7.35 10.16
C CYS A 177 -2.50 6.23 10.64
N ASN A 178 -2.54 5.09 9.96
CA ASN A 178 -1.74 3.91 10.28
C ASN A 178 -1.03 3.37 9.04
N GLY A 179 -0.05 2.52 9.24
CA GLY A 179 0.64 1.81 8.18
C GLY A 179 0.36 0.31 8.21
N ILE A 180 0.42 -0.32 7.05
CA ILE A 180 0.66 -1.76 6.91
C ILE A 180 2.08 -1.92 6.39
N GLY A 181 2.88 -2.74 7.03
CA GLY A 181 4.25 -3.06 6.64
C GLY A 181 4.34 -4.49 6.10
N PRO A 182 4.13 -4.72 4.80
CA PRO A 182 4.26 -6.06 4.23
C PRO A 182 5.70 -6.58 4.32
N GLY A 183 5.83 -7.88 4.52
CA GLY A 183 7.04 -8.62 4.22
C GLY A 183 7.19 -8.89 2.72
N TYR A 184 7.68 -10.07 2.37
CA TYR A 184 7.76 -10.50 0.97
C TYR A 184 6.45 -11.14 0.53
N ILE A 185 5.76 -10.46 -0.38
CA ILE A 185 4.43 -10.85 -0.89
C ILE A 185 4.55 -11.37 -2.31
N ALA A 186 3.89 -12.49 -2.59
CA ALA A 186 3.76 -13.08 -3.91
C ALA A 186 2.83 -12.22 -4.78
N THR A 187 3.41 -11.49 -5.71
CA THR A 187 2.71 -10.63 -6.66
C THR A 187 3.29 -10.82 -8.05
N PRO A 188 2.66 -10.34 -9.12
CA PRO A 188 3.27 -10.31 -10.45
C PRO A 188 4.64 -9.62 -10.47
N GLN A 189 4.84 -8.56 -9.68
CA GLN A 189 6.10 -7.83 -9.59
C GLN A 189 7.23 -8.65 -8.96
N THR A 190 6.92 -9.63 -8.15
CA THR A 190 7.90 -10.52 -7.49
C THR A 190 8.00 -11.90 -8.14
N ALA A 191 7.18 -12.19 -9.16
CA ALA A 191 7.17 -13.48 -9.85
C ALA A 191 8.56 -13.90 -10.36
N PRO A 192 9.38 -13.03 -11.02
CA PRO A 192 10.70 -13.42 -11.48
C PRO A 192 11.66 -13.88 -10.37
N LEU A 193 11.43 -13.46 -9.12
CA LEU A 193 12.24 -13.83 -7.96
C LEU A 193 11.85 -15.21 -7.37
N ARG A 194 10.79 -15.81 -7.89
CA ARG A 194 10.21 -17.08 -7.41
C ARG A 194 10.16 -18.17 -8.51
N GLU A 195 10.69 -17.86 -9.69
CA GLU A 195 10.73 -18.82 -10.81
C GLU A 195 11.57 -20.04 -10.46
N ILE A 196 11.05 -21.21 -10.81
CA ILE A 196 11.81 -22.46 -10.72
C ILE A 196 12.91 -22.41 -11.78
N GLN A 197 14.12 -22.71 -11.38
CA GLN A 197 15.28 -22.71 -12.25
C GLN A 197 15.26 -23.93 -13.21
N PRO A 198 16.01 -23.91 -14.33
CA PRO A 198 16.03 -25.01 -15.30
C PRO A 198 16.42 -26.36 -14.71
N ASP A 199 17.18 -26.39 -13.61
CA ASP A 199 17.57 -27.60 -12.89
C ASP A 199 16.53 -28.11 -11.89
N GLY A 200 15.36 -27.47 -11.83
CA GLY A 200 14.26 -27.77 -10.91
C GLY A 200 14.44 -27.18 -9.50
N SER A 201 15.54 -26.46 -9.25
CA SER A 201 15.75 -25.79 -7.97
C SER A 201 14.91 -24.50 -7.84
N ARG A 202 14.71 -24.04 -6.62
CA ARG A 202 14.13 -22.72 -6.34
C ARG A 202 15.12 -21.63 -6.67
N HIS A 203 14.63 -20.47 -7.12
CA HIS A 203 15.45 -19.28 -7.29
C HIS A 203 16.23 -18.96 -5.99
N PRO A 204 17.52 -18.60 -6.02
CA PRO A 204 18.32 -18.34 -4.81
C PRO A 204 17.70 -17.30 -3.87
N PHE A 205 17.06 -16.28 -4.44
CA PHE A 205 16.36 -15.27 -3.65
C PHE A 205 15.11 -15.83 -2.96
N ASP A 206 14.36 -16.73 -3.61
CA ASP A 206 13.24 -17.45 -3.01
C ASP A 206 13.67 -18.29 -1.81
N GLN A 207 14.75 -19.06 -1.97
CA GLN A 207 15.34 -19.83 -0.87
C GLN A 207 15.74 -18.94 0.31
N PHE A 208 16.41 -17.80 0.01
CA PHE A 208 16.79 -16.82 1.03
C PHE A 208 15.59 -16.29 1.80
N ILE A 209 14.52 -15.88 1.11
CA ILE A 209 13.32 -15.34 1.75
C ILE A 209 12.63 -16.38 2.64
N ILE A 210 12.45 -17.61 2.14
CA ILE A 210 11.84 -18.69 2.90
C ILE A 210 12.67 -18.99 4.16
N ALA A 211 14.00 -19.00 4.05
CA ALA A 211 14.88 -19.26 5.20
C ALA A 211 14.85 -18.13 6.24
N LYS A 212 14.59 -16.89 5.83
CA LYS A 212 14.53 -15.72 6.70
C LYS A 212 13.15 -15.43 7.29
N THR A 213 12.11 -16.04 6.75
CA THR A 213 10.73 -15.83 7.21
C THR A 213 10.31 -16.98 8.12
N PRO A 214 9.97 -16.77 9.39
CA PRO A 214 9.51 -17.84 10.30
C PRO A 214 8.32 -18.63 9.76
N ALA A 215 7.39 -17.97 9.05
CA ALA A 215 6.26 -18.63 8.40
C ALA A 215 6.68 -19.57 7.24
N ALA A 216 7.96 -19.61 6.85
CA ALA A 216 8.54 -20.46 5.82
C ALA A 216 7.83 -20.38 4.44
N ARG A 217 7.23 -19.23 4.14
CA ARG A 217 6.55 -18.94 2.87
C ARG A 217 6.62 -17.45 2.52
N TRP A 218 6.36 -17.13 1.28
CA TRP A 218 5.94 -15.78 0.89
C TRP A 218 4.54 -15.54 1.43
N GLY A 219 4.22 -14.28 1.75
CA GLY A 219 2.84 -13.88 1.98
C GLY A 219 2.08 -13.83 0.65
N GLU A 220 0.78 -14.05 0.71
CA GLU A 220 -0.12 -13.77 -0.41
C GLU A 220 -0.68 -12.35 -0.27
N ALA A 221 -1.16 -11.76 -1.37
CA ALA A 221 -1.73 -10.42 -1.33
C ALA A 221 -2.96 -10.36 -0.39
N GLU A 222 -3.69 -11.45 -0.30
CA GLU A 222 -4.86 -11.65 0.55
C GLU A 222 -4.53 -11.64 2.05
N ASP A 223 -3.29 -11.97 2.45
CA ASP A 223 -2.83 -11.87 3.85
C ASP A 223 -2.93 -10.41 4.37
N LEU A 224 -2.96 -9.42 3.46
CA LEU A 224 -3.04 -7.99 3.81
C LEU A 224 -4.49 -7.48 3.92
N ALA A 225 -5.47 -8.21 3.40
CA ALA A 225 -6.87 -7.78 3.38
C ALA A 225 -7.46 -7.64 4.80
N GLY A 226 -7.29 -8.65 5.65
CA GLY A 226 -7.76 -8.62 7.04
C GLY A 226 -7.19 -7.45 7.85
N PRO A 227 -5.86 -7.26 7.89
CA PRO A 227 -5.21 -6.09 8.48
C PRO A 227 -5.75 -4.75 7.96
N ALA A 228 -5.99 -4.61 6.66
CA ALA A 228 -6.55 -3.40 6.07
C ALA A 228 -7.98 -3.16 6.54
N VAL A 229 -8.84 -4.18 6.54
CA VAL A 229 -10.21 -4.11 7.07
C VAL A 229 -10.20 -3.73 8.56
N PHE A 230 -9.31 -4.30 9.37
CA PHE A 230 -9.16 -3.91 10.78
C PHE A 230 -8.84 -2.42 10.91
N LEU A 231 -7.80 -1.93 10.20
CA LEU A 231 -7.39 -0.53 10.29
C LEU A 231 -8.41 0.44 9.68
N ALA A 232 -9.27 -0.02 8.79
CA ALA A 232 -10.36 0.73 8.20
C ALA A 232 -11.62 0.79 9.09
N SER A 233 -11.77 -0.11 10.04
CA SER A 233 -12.97 -0.28 10.86
C SER A 233 -12.91 0.49 12.18
N ASP A 234 -14.06 0.57 12.87
CA ASP A 234 -14.18 1.14 14.21
C ASP A 234 -13.38 0.37 15.27
N ALA A 235 -13.03 -0.90 15.02
CA ALA A 235 -12.19 -1.69 15.90
C ALA A 235 -10.79 -1.09 16.09
N SER A 236 -10.35 -0.21 15.19
CA SER A 236 -9.07 0.49 15.24
C SER A 236 -9.15 1.97 15.65
N ASN A 237 -10.27 2.45 16.20
CA ASN A 237 -10.47 3.88 16.50
C ASN A 237 -9.45 4.45 17.50
N PHE A 238 -8.80 3.60 18.31
CA PHE A 238 -7.73 4.03 19.23
C PHE A 238 -6.33 3.58 18.78
N VAL A 239 -6.20 2.98 17.57
CA VAL A 239 -4.94 2.66 16.92
C VAL A 239 -4.59 3.81 15.98
N ASN A 240 -3.53 4.56 16.30
CA ASN A 240 -3.14 5.74 15.51
C ASN A 240 -1.62 5.91 15.51
N GLY A 241 -1.02 6.21 14.36
CA GLY A 241 0.42 6.39 14.18
C GLY A 241 1.24 5.09 14.19
N HIS A 242 0.58 3.92 14.14
CA HIS A 242 1.23 2.61 14.18
C HIS A 242 1.46 2.03 12.78
N VAL A 243 2.51 1.23 12.63
CA VAL A 243 2.71 0.37 11.45
C VAL A 243 2.52 -1.08 11.86
N LEU A 244 1.46 -1.70 11.36
CA LEU A 244 1.19 -3.13 11.55
C LEU A 244 1.98 -3.94 10.53
N TYR A 245 3.01 -4.66 10.98
CA TYR A 245 3.81 -5.50 10.10
C TYR A 245 3.10 -6.83 9.84
N VAL A 246 2.96 -7.15 8.54
CA VAL A 246 2.35 -8.39 8.04
C VAL A 246 3.41 -9.07 7.18
N ASP A 247 4.34 -9.73 7.85
CA ASP A 247 5.64 -10.11 7.28
C ASP A 247 6.04 -11.57 7.55
N GLY A 248 5.11 -12.38 8.09
CA GLY A 248 5.40 -13.77 8.45
C GLY A 248 6.43 -13.93 9.57
N GLY A 249 6.71 -12.83 10.30
CA GLY A 249 7.61 -12.81 11.46
C GLY A 249 9.05 -12.45 11.12
N ILE A 250 9.35 -11.99 9.89
CA ILE A 250 10.74 -11.72 9.49
C ILE A 250 11.40 -10.62 10.33
N LEU A 251 10.66 -9.59 10.76
CA LEU A 251 11.17 -8.52 11.62
C LEU A 251 11.38 -8.95 13.08
N ALA A 252 10.72 -10.02 13.52
CA ALA A 252 10.80 -10.54 14.89
C ALA A 252 11.84 -11.67 15.05
N TYR A 253 12.63 -11.97 14.01
CA TYR A 253 13.35 -13.22 13.90
C TYR A 253 14.86 -13.03 13.70
N ILE A 254 15.66 -13.58 14.62
CA ILE A 254 17.12 -13.52 14.53
C ILE A 254 17.75 -14.58 13.60
N GLY A 255 17.07 -15.68 13.38
CA GLY A 255 17.56 -16.81 12.57
C GLY A 255 17.34 -18.17 13.26
N LYS A 256 17.46 -19.27 12.48
CA LYS A 256 17.44 -20.64 13.03
C LYS A 256 18.75 -20.93 13.75
N GLN A 257 18.63 -21.63 14.89
CA GLN A 257 19.82 -22.18 15.52
C GLN A 257 20.47 -23.22 14.61
N PRO A 258 21.81 -23.27 14.52
CA PRO A 258 22.51 -24.39 13.94
C PRO A 258 22.12 -25.67 14.69
N GLN A 259 21.86 -26.76 13.92
CA GLN A 259 21.66 -28.10 14.50
C GLN A 259 22.99 -28.77 14.66
#